data_fb2a91cf27f4a73c590f7b6d240cbb69
#
_entry.id   fb2a91cf27f4a73c590f7b6d240cbb69
#
_cell.length_a   1.000
_cell.length_b   1.000
_cell.length_c   1.000
_cell.angle_alpha   90.00
_cell.angle_beta   90.00
_cell.angle_gamma   90.00
#
_symmetry.space_group_name_H-M   'P 1'
#
loop_
_entity.id
_entity.type
_entity.pdbx_description
1 polymer ?
#
loop_
_entity_poly.entity_id
_entity_poly.type
_entity_poly.pdbx_seq_one_letter_code
_entity_poly.pdbx_strand_id
1 'polypeptide(L)'
;MKSVTVRLSLIVLAAFITIAAVPAAALTYTGGADQFAGGFSPSNAPYGGFGGGSCTATRTPIVFLHGNGDEAKNWDYPSSTGVPSVYDELKAAGYNDCELFGLTWLSSSERGAPQLNYHQPSKAAMVRDFINAVKAYTGKSQVDVIAHSMGVTVAVHAADYGSLWGSVRKFIGISGGLRGLASCYWAGYANPAATTCGSQNIYDANIFGFFPHLYPGYNPKMGDGGYRDKPSGKATQFYTLRAGYNDQIACSTTSSYTGCGDTAKLDAYTNVKAQLNVGRGSTATQYDYDFTDWTIYNTGGGDSDGVGHFRAKNNTGVIQRNMITGTCTGTGCCSEYGYACVN
;
A
#
# COMPACT_ATOMS: atom_id res chain seq x y z
N MET A 1 -17.64 66.70 -44.64
CA MET A 1 -18.05 66.12 -43.33
C MET A 1 -17.52 64.70 -43.26
N LYS A 2 -16.44 64.45 -42.50
CA LYS A 2 -15.83 63.09 -42.32
C LYS A 2 -16.26 62.59 -40.93
N SER A 3 -17.01 61.50 -40.92
CA SER A 3 -17.44 60.83 -39.69
C SER A 3 -16.27 60.03 -39.09
N VAL A 4 -15.95 60.31 -37.84
CA VAL A 4 -14.96 59.58 -37.06
C VAL A 4 -15.69 58.57 -36.18
N THR A 5 -15.55 57.29 -36.48
CA THR A 5 -16.12 56.20 -35.69
C THR A 5 -15.11 55.77 -34.61
N VAL A 6 -15.41 56.10 -33.34
CA VAL A 6 -14.61 55.65 -32.19
C VAL A 6 -15.04 54.21 -31.82
N ARG A 7 -14.13 53.28 -31.96
CA ARG A 7 -14.32 51.88 -31.45
C ARG A 7 -13.87 51.82 -29.99
N LEU A 8 -14.81 51.59 -29.12
CA LEU A 8 -14.56 51.30 -27.69
C LEU A 8 -14.20 49.81 -27.56
N SER A 9 -12.95 49.53 -27.24
CA SER A 9 -12.53 48.13 -26.91
C SER A 9 -12.74 47.89 -25.42
N LEU A 10 -13.69 47.04 -25.08
CA LEU A 10 -13.84 46.52 -23.72
C LEU A 10 -12.75 45.50 -23.43
N ILE A 11 -11.84 45.81 -22.52
CA ILE A 11 -10.88 44.87 -21.96
C ILE A 11 -11.58 44.19 -20.77
N VAL A 12 -11.96 42.92 -20.94
CA VAL A 12 -12.44 42.09 -19.84
C VAL A 12 -11.23 41.54 -19.08
N LEU A 13 -10.99 42.09 -17.91
CA LEU A 13 -9.95 41.62 -17.00
C LEU A 13 -10.49 40.38 -16.27
N ALA A 14 -10.13 39.18 -16.70
CA ALA A 14 -10.42 37.94 -15.98
C ALA A 14 -9.49 37.85 -14.76
N ALA A 15 -10.02 38.11 -13.58
CA ALA A 15 -9.32 37.84 -12.33
C ALA A 15 -9.28 36.35 -12.09
N PHE A 16 -8.13 35.73 -12.28
CA PHE A 16 -7.88 34.37 -11.81
C PHE A 16 -7.75 34.39 -10.27
N ILE A 17 -8.79 33.96 -9.59
CA ILE A 17 -8.72 33.65 -8.15
C ILE A 17 -7.97 32.35 -8.05
N THR A 18 -6.66 32.39 -7.76
CA THR A 18 -5.90 31.24 -7.30
C THR A 18 -6.36 30.91 -5.88
N ILE A 19 -7.22 29.92 -5.76
CA ILE A 19 -7.53 29.31 -4.47
C ILE A 19 -6.24 28.59 -4.05
N ALA A 20 -5.47 29.21 -3.16
CA ALA A 20 -4.37 28.51 -2.50
C ALA A 20 -4.98 27.32 -1.76
N ALA A 21 -4.58 26.10 -2.14
CA ALA A 21 -4.95 24.91 -1.39
C ALA A 21 -4.40 25.09 0.03
N VAL A 22 -5.29 25.13 1.00
CA VAL A 22 -4.90 25.09 2.42
C VAL A 22 -4.23 23.72 2.60
N PRO A 23 -2.97 23.66 3.07
CA PRO A 23 -2.34 22.37 3.34
C PRO A 23 -3.23 21.58 4.31
N ALA A 24 -3.53 20.34 3.97
CA ALA A 24 -4.27 19.46 4.89
C ALA A 24 -3.50 19.40 6.21
N ALA A 25 -4.19 19.59 7.33
CA ALA A 25 -3.54 19.46 8.62
C ALA A 25 -3.07 18.03 8.80
N ALA A 26 -1.77 17.85 9.02
CA ALA A 26 -1.18 16.55 9.30
C ALA A 26 -1.85 15.92 10.53
N LEU A 27 -1.94 14.59 10.53
CA LEU A 27 -2.46 13.85 11.69
C LEU A 27 -1.65 14.17 12.94
N THR A 28 -2.31 14.64 13.97
CA THR A 28 -1.63 14.96 15.23
C THR A 28 -1.65 13.73 16.14
N TYR A 29 -0.50 13.12 16.33
CA TYR A 29 -0.30 12.07 17.33
C TYR A 29 0.08 12.70 18.66
N THR A 30 -0.81 12.62 19.65
CA THR A 30 -0.59 13.15 20.98
C THR A 30 -0.14 12.03 21.91
N GLY A 31 1.18 11.78 22.00
CA GLY A 31 1.76 10.82 22.96
C GLY A 31 2.54 9.65 22.33
N GLY A 32 2.85 8.64 23.12
CA GLY A 32 3.82 7.57 22.80
C GLY A 32 3.41 6.59 21.69
N ALA A 33 4.22 5.55 21.51
CA ALA A 33 4.31 4.71 20.34
C ALA A 33 3.02 3.95 19.93
N ASP A 34 2.09 3.67 20.80
CA ASP A 34 0.95 2.79 20.53
C ASP A 34 -0.39 3.53 20.61
N GLN A 35 -0.42 4.80 20.16
CA GLN A 35 -1.62 5.61 20.26
C GLN A 35 -2.43 5.64 18.95
N PHE A 36 -3.73 5.83 19.12
CA PHE A 36 -4.66 6.04 18.03
C PHE A 36 -4.92 7.54 17.85
N ALA A 37 -4.60 8.09 16.67
CA ALA A 37 -4.89 9.47 16.33
C ALA A 37 -6.31 9.59 15.74
N GLY A 38 -7.07 10.59 16.18
CA GLY A 38 -8.43 10.84 15.71
C GLY A 38 -9.50 10.35 16.67
N GLY A 39 -10.76 10.38 16.21
CA GLY A 39 -11.93 10.08 17.04
C GLY A 39 -12.38 8.62 17.04
N PHE A 40 -11.71 7.75 16.26
CA PHE A 40 -11.95 6.32 16.23
C PHE A 40 -10.89 5.61 17.07
N SER A 41 -11.30 4.84 18.06
CA SER A 41 -10.40 4.08 18.94
C SER A 41 -10.97 2.69 19.19
N PRO A 42 -10.86 1.76 18.24
CA PRO A 42 -11.41 0.43 18.40
C PRO A 42 -10.58 -0.40 19.38
N SER A 43 -11.24 -1.23 20.17
CA SER A 43 -10.59 -2.10 21.16
C SER A 43 -9.64 -3.14 20.55
N ASN A 44 -9.75 -3.38 19.24
CA ASN A 44 -8.94 -4.33 18.49
C ASN A 44 -7.74 -3.70 17.77
N ALA A 45 -7.35 -2.48 18.10
CA ALA A 45 -6.15 -1.80 17.61
C ALA A 45 -5.15 -1.56 18.76
N PRO A 46 -4.59 -2.63 19.37
CA PRO A 46 -3.80 -2.51 20.59
C PRO A 46 -2.48 -1.75 20.39
N TYR A 47 -2.03 -1.63 19.14
CA TYR A 47 -0.76 -0.97 18.80
C TYR A 47 -0.98 0.39 18.14
N GLY A 48 -2.20 0.93 18.24
CA GLY A 48 -2.54 2.24 17.72
C GLY A 48 -2.89 2.28 16.24
N GLY A 49 -2.93 3.48 15.71
CA GLY A 49 -3.34 3.78 14.35
C GLY A 49 -3.91 5.18 14.21
N PHE A 50 -4.78 5.38 13.23
CA PHE A 50 -5.47 6.66 13.05
C PHE A 50 -6.85 6.47 12.41
N GLY A 51 -7.71 7.47 12.57
CA GLY A 51 -8.99 7.58 11.87
C GLY A 51 -10.10 8.17 12.73
N GLY A 52 -11.16 8.55 12.05
CA GLY A 52 -12.35 9.11 12.68
C GLY A 52 -12.19 10.54 13.16
N GLY A 53 -13.25 11.09 13.69
CA GLY A 53 -13.31 12.47 14.16
C GLY A 53 -14.73 12.97 14.30
N SER A 54 -14.91 14.31 14.35
CA SER A 54 -16.22 14.97 14.39
C SER A 54 -16.81 15.15 13.00
N CYS A 55 -16.77 14.12 12.17
CA CYS A 55 -17.23 14.12 10.78
C CYS A 55 -18.12 12.92 10.49
N THR A 56 -18.73 12.90 9.31
CA THR A 56 -19.53 11.76 8.82
C THR A 56 -18.89 11.20 7.56
N ALA A 57 -18.78 9.89 7.46
CA ALA A 57 -18.30 9.22 6.27
C ALA A 57 -19.36 9.29 5.15
N THR A 58 -19.05 9.96 4.07
CA THR A 58 -19.89 10.05 2.87
C THR A 58 -19.45 9.07 1.79
N ARG A 59 -18.17 8.77 1.74
CA ARG A 59 -17.51 7.86 0.78
C ARG A 59 -17.26 6.48 1.39
N THR A 60 -16.87 5.52 0.55
CA THR A 60 -16.32 4.25 1.01
C THR A 60 -15.03 4.52 1.79
N PRO A 61 -14.92 4.11 3.06
CA PRO A 61 -13.73 4.34 3.85
C PRO A 61 -12.54 3.53 3.34
N ILE A 62 -11.35 4.06 3.58
CA ILE A 62 -10.08 3.43 3.21
C ILE A 62 -9.41 2.90 4.47
N VAL A 63 -8.93 1.66 4.41
CA VAL A 63 -8.11 1.04 5.45
C VAL A 63 -6.68 0.91 4.93
N PHE A 64 -5.74 1.51 5.65
CA PHE A 64 -4.32 1.46 5.35
C PHE A 64 -3.62 0.42 6.23
N LEU A 65 -2.81 -0.45 5.60
CA LEU A 65 -2.03 -1.49 6.26
C LEU A 65 -0.54 -1.33 5.91
N HIS A 66 0.26 -1.03 6.90
CA HIS A 66 1.69 -0.80 6.76
C HIS A 66 2.50 -2.09 6.54
N GLY A 67 3.75 -1.96 6.11
CA GLY A 67 4.69 -3.04 5.89
C GLY A 67 5.35 -3.57 7.17
N ASN A 68 6.27 -4.51 6.99
CA ASN A 68 7.05 -5.06 8.09
C ASN A 68 8.01 -4.00 8.66
N GLY A 69 8.08 -3.90 9.98
CA GLY A 69 8.89 -2.90 10.66
C GLY A 69 8.34 -1.46 10.63
N ASP A 70 7.19 -1.24 10.00
CA ASP A 70 6.55 0.06 9.82
C ASP A 70 5.36 0.25 10.79
N GLU A 71 4.68 1.38 10.72
CA GLU A 71 3.50 1.73 11.52
C GLU A 71 2.49 2.60 10.74
N ALA A 72 1.25 2.65 11.20
CA ALA A 72 0.18 3.32 10.47
C ALA A 72 0.43 4.82 10.23
N LYS A 73 1.05 5.55 11.16
CA LYS A 73 1.30 6.98 11.02
C LYS A 73 2.13 7.32 9.77
N ASN A 74 2.92 6.38 9.26
CA ASN A 74 3.77 6.58 8.09
C ASN A 74 2.99 6.62 6.76
N TRP A 75 1.67 6.51 6.78
CA TRP A 75 0.81 6.86 5.65
C TRP A 75 0.57 8.37 5.51
N ASP A 76 0.77 9.12 6.60
CA ASP A 76 0.74 10.58 6.64
C ASP A 76 2.14 11.18 6.80
N TYR A 77 3.15 10.49 6.33
CA TYR A 77 4.51 10.97 6.47
C TYR A 77 4.82 12.00 5.38
N PRO A 78 5.17 13.25 5.73
CA PRO A 78 5.58 14.24 4.76
C PRO A 78 6.90 13.78 4.12
N SER A 79 6.93 13.67 2.81
CA SER A 79 8.18 13.47 2.12
C SER A 79 9.04 14.73 2.26
N SER A 80 10.32 14.55 2.56
CA SER A 80 11.28 15.66 2.73
C SER A 80 11.47 16.54 1.47
N THR A 81 10.83 16.20 0.36
CA THR A 81 10.92 16.87 -0.94
C THR A 81 9.65 17.60 -1.34
N GLY A 82 8.67 17.71 -0.45
CA GLY A 82 7.40 18.38 -0.77
C GLY A 82 6.42 17.53 -1.59
N VAL A 83 6.67 16.23 -1.75
CA VAL A 83 5.64 15.31 -2.28
C VAL A 83 4.60 15.11 -1.18
N PRO A 84 3.30 15.35 -1.43
CA PRO A 84 2.26 15.11 -0.44
C PRO A 84 2.24 13.64 0.01
N SER A 85 1.91 13.39 1.27
CA SER A 85 1.69 12.04 1.75
C SER A 85 0.51 11.38 1.04
N VAL A 86 0.40 10.05 1.13
CA VAL A 86 -0.78 9.34 0.59
C VAL A 86 -2.06 9.82 1.28
N TYR A 87 -1.99 10.09 2.58
CA TYR A 87 -3.08 10.66 3.35
C TYR A 87 -3.49 12.03 2.80
N ASP A 88 -2.52 12.93 2.58
CA ASP A 88 -2.77 14.27 2.03
C ASP A 88 -3.36 14.26 0.63
N GLU A 89 -2.89 13.37 -0.25
CA GLU A 89 -3.45 13.20 -1.60
C GLU A 89 -4.93 12.80 -1.56
N LEU A 90 -5.31 11.96 -0.63
CA LEU A 90 -6.71 11.55 -0.46
C LEU A 90 -7.54 12.66 0.21
N LYS A 91 -6.97 13.39 1.16
CA LYS A 91 -7.61 14.59 1.71
C LYS A 91 -7.86 15.65 0.62
N ALA A 92 -6.87 15.90 -0.24
CA ALA A 92 -7.01 16.80 -1.39
C ALA A 92 -8.08 16.32 -2.38
N ALA A 93 -8.28 15.01 -2.52
CA ALA A 93 -9.36 14.42 -3.30
C ALA A 93 -10.74 14.49 -2.60
N GLY A 94 -10.81 15.09 -1.41
CA GLY A 94 -12.03 15.34 -0.66
C GLY A 94 -12.46 14.23 0.28
N TYR A 95 -11.58 13.32 0.65
CA TYR A 95 -11.79 12.43 1.78
C TYR A 95 -11.67 13.20 3.10
N ASN A 96 -12.48 12.84 4.07
CA ASN A 96 -12.38 13.40 5.42
C ASN A 96 -11.81 12.35 6.41
N ASP A 97 -11.51 12.76 7.64
CA ASP A 97 -10.86 11.90 8.62
C ASP A 97 -11.72 10.70 9.05
N CYS A 98 -13.05 10.78 8.87
CA CYS A 98 -13.98 9.68 9.09
C CYS A 98 -14.02 8.66 7.93
N GLU A 99 -13.18 8.84 6.93
CA GLU A 99 -13.08 7.99 5.75
C GLU A 99 -11.68 7.39 5.55
N LEU A 100 -10.70 7.80 6.38
CA LEU A 100 -9.31 7.38 6.31
C LEU A 100 -8.90 6.73 7.64
N PHE A 101 -8.54 5.44 7.60
CA PHE A 101 -8.25 4.64 8.78
C PHE A 101 -6.98 3.84 8.60
N GLY A 102 -6.04 3.95 9.53
CA GLY A 102 -4.80 3.18 9.53
C GLY A 102 -4.68 2.31 10.77
N LEU A 103 -4.30 1.06 10.60
CA LEU A 103 -4.03 0.13 11.69
C LEU A 103 -2.53 -0.09 11.84
N THR A 104 -1.99 0.14 13.04
CA THR A 104 -0.69 -0.41 13.43
C THR A 104 -0.91 -1.84 13.92
N TRP A 105 -0.51 -2.82 13.10
CA TRP A 105 -0.76 -4.24 13.38
C TRP A 105 0.45 -4.98 13.99
N LEU A 106 1.59 -4.30 14.13
CA LEU A 106 2.80 -4.78 14.79
C LEU A 106 3.06 -3.99 16.08
N SER A 107 3.38 -4.69 17.16
CA SER A 107 3.87 -4.05 18.38
C SER A 107 5.22 -3.38 18.17
N SER A 108 5.62 -2.50 19.09
CA SER A 108 6.93 -1.83 19.03
C SER A 108 8.09 -2.83 18.98
N SER A 109 8.02 -3.92 19.74
CA SER A 109 9.04 -4.97 19.75
C SER A 109 9.10 -5.73 18.42
N GLU A 110 7.94 -6.02 17.80
CA GLU A 110 7.87 -6.68 16.49
C GLU A 110 8.42 -5.78 15.39
N ARG A 111 8.15 -4.48 15.44
CA ARG A 111 8.74 -3.52 14.49
C ARG A 111 10.27 -3.47 14.58
N GLY A 112 10.83 -3.69 15.76
CA GLY A 112 12.29 -3.75 15.98
C GLY A 112 12.96 -5.07 15.56
N ALA A 113 12.17 -6.10 15.20
CA ALA A 113 12.68 -7.43 14.81
C ALA A 113 11.95 -7.98 13.55
N PRO A 114 12.02 -7.29 12.42
CA PRO A 114 11.21 -7.60 11.24
C PRO A 114 11.43 -9.01 10.68
N GLN A 115 12.62 -9.58 10.84
CA GLN A 115 12.93 -10.95 10.40
C GLN A 115 12.14 -12.03 11.16
N LEU A 116 11.57 -11.70 12.32
CA LEU A 116 10.81 -12.64 13.14
C LEU A 116 9.30 -12.54 12.94
N ASN A 117 8.82 -11.49 12.26
CA ASN A 117 7.40 -11.31 12.02
C ASN A 117 6.91 -12.26 10.91
N TYR A 118 5.73 -12.83 11.12
CA TYR A 118 5.10 -13.71 10.14
C TYR A 118 3.57 -13.53 10.13
N HIS A 119 2.91 -14.24 9.24
CA HIS A 119 1.46 -14.12 9.01
C HIS A 119 0.67 -14.92 10.07
N GLN A 120 0.76 -14.49 11.30
CA GLN A 120 0.05 -15.14 12.41
C GLN A 120 -1.46 -15.03 12.25
N PRO A 121 -2.24 -16.06 12.60
CA PRO A 121 -3.70 -15.99 12.64
C PRO A 121 -4.23 -14.82 13.48
N SER A 122 -3.55 -14.49 14.57
CA SER A 122 -3.91 -13.33 15.42
C SER A 122 -3.78 -11.99 14.69
N LYS A 123 -2.79 -11.84 13.79
CA LYS A 123 -2.63 -10.63 12.97
C LYS A 123 -3.73 -10.56 11.91
N ALA A 124 -4.06 -11.69 11.27
CA ALA A 124 -5.18 -11.77 10.34
C ALA A 124 -6.52 -11.44 11.03
N ALA A 125 -6.74 -11.97 12.22
CA ALA A 125 -7.92 -11.66 13.02
C ALA A 125 -7.98 -10.16 13.39
N MET A 126 -6.87 -9.57 13.80
CA MET A 126 -6.79 -8.14 14.13
C MET A 126 -7.17 -7.26 12.94
N VAL A 127 -6.64 -7.54 11.74
CA VAL A 127 -6.97 -6.80 10.51
C VAL A 127 -8.44 -6.99 10.14
N ARG A 128 -8.96 -8.22 10.19
CA ARG A 128 -10.38 -8.50 9.96
C ARG A 128 -11.28 -7.69 10.90
N ASP A 129 -10.98 -7.73 12.16
CA ASP A 129 -11.82 -7.10 13.19
C ASP A 129 -11.73 -5.57 13.10
N PHE A 130 -10.56 -5.02 12.72
CA PHE A 130 -10.42 -3.61 12.44
C PHE A 130 -11.26 -3.17 11.23
N ILE A 131 -11.25 -3.92 10.12
CA ILE A 131 -12.09 -3.64 8.95
C ILE A 131 -13.58 -3.66 9.35
N ASN A 132 -14.00 -4.64 10.15
CA ASN A 132 -15.38 -4.70 10.62
C ASN A 132 -15.73 -3.52 11.54
N ALA A 133 -14.83 -3.11 12.41
CA ALA A 133 -15.01 -1.94 13.27
C ALA A 133 -15.12 -0.64 12.45
N VAL A 134 -14.30 -0.46 11.40
CA VAL A 134 -14.40 0.68 10.47
C VAL A 134 -15.76 0.69 9.76
N LYS A 135 -16.24 -0.46 9.29
CA LYS A 135 -17.57 -0.56 8.67
C LYS A 135 -18.67 -0.17 9.66
N ALA A 136 -18.60 -0.65 10.88
CA ALA A 136 -19.58 -0.33 11.93
C ALA A 136 -19.55 1.17 12.28
N TYR A 137 -18.37 1.75 12.44
CA TYR A 137 -18.18 3.17 12.75
C TYR A 137 -18.72 4.09 11.65
N THR A 138 -18.45 3.75 10.39
CA THR A 138 -18.82 4.57 9.23
C THR A 138 -20.24 4.29 8.70
N GLY A 139 -20.88 3.20 9.12
CA GLY A 139 -22.16 2.72 8.57
C GLY A 139 -22.04 2.23 7.12
N LYS A 140 -20.82 2.00 6.60
CA LYS A 140 -20.60 1.51 5.24
C LYS A 140 -20.51 -0.01 5.21
N SER A 141 -21.03 -0.62 4.16
CA SER A 141 -20.97 -2.07 3.97
C SER A 141 -19.61 -2.56 3.45
N GLN A 142 -18.84 -1.68 2.84
CA GLN A 142 -17.54 -1.98 2.22
C GLN A 142 -16.48 -0.96 2.61
N VAL A 143 -15.22 -1.38 2.49
CA VAL A 143 -14.02 -0.55 2.59
C VAL A 143 -13.18 -0.69 1.31
N ASP A 144 -12.30 0.26 1.07
CA ASP A 144 -11.14 0.09 0.20
C ASP A 144 -9.93 -0.24 1.07
N VAL A 145 -9.00 -1.04 0.57
CA VAL A 145 -7.78 -1.41 1.27
C VAL A 145 -6.57 -0.95 0.47
N ILE A 146 -5.68 -0.22 1.11
CA ILE A 146 -4.35 0.10 0.59
C ILE A 146 -3.33 -0.52 1.53
N ALA A 147 -2.50 -1.42 1.00
CA ALA A 147 -1.54 -2.17 1.79
C ALA A 147 -0.15 -2.12 1.17
N HIS A 148 0.88 -2.14 2.00
CA HIS A 148 2.28 -2.09 1.58
C HIS A 148 3.04 -3.29 2.10
N SER A 149 3.94 -3.85 1.27
CA SER A 149 4.91 -4.87 1.66
C SER A 149 4.24 -6.08 2.33
N MET A 150 4.67 -6.49 3.52
CA MET A 150 4.04 -7.56 4.30
C MET A 150 2.57 -7.29 4.62
N GLY A 151 2.17 -6.03 4.76
CA GLY A 151 0.76 -5.66 4.95
C GLY A 151 -0.15 -6.14 3.83
N VAL A 152 0.35 -6.26 2.59
CA VAL A 152 -0.41 -6.80 1.44
C VAL A 152 -0.79 -8.26 1.71
N THR A 153 0.18 -9.08 2.09
CA THR A 153 -0.05 -10.51 2.32
C THR A 153 -0.81 -10.78 3.61
N VAL A 154 -0.63 -9.95 4.64
CA VAL A 154 -1.46 -10.00 5.87
C VAL A 154 -2.92 -9.63 5.56
N ALA A 155 -3.15 -8.61 4.71
CA ALA A 155 -4.49 -8.23 4.28
C ALA A 155 -5.18 -9.35 3.48
N VAL A 156 -4.46 -9.97 2.55
CA VAL A 156 -4.96 -11.13 1.78
C VAL A 156 -5.29 -12.29 2.72
N HIS A 157 -4.41 -12.61 3.67
CA HIS A 157 -4.66 -13.63 4.67
C HIS A 157 -5.90 -13.30 5.52
N ALA A 158 -6.05 -12.08 5.97
CA ALA A 158 -7.22 -11.64 6.74
C ALA A 158 -8.51 -11.73 5.92
N ALA A 159 -8.45 -11.38 4.64
CA ALA A 159 -9.61 -11.41 3.75
C ALA A 159 -10.05 -12.85 3.42
N ASP A 160 -9.12 -13.76 3.21
CA ASP A 160 -9.40 -15.17 2.99
C ASP A 160 -9.92 -15.83 4.26
N TYR A 161 -9.17 -15.72 5.34
CA TYR A 161 -9.48 -16.37 6.61
C TYR A 161 -10.77 -15.82 7.25
N GLY A 162 -11.02 -14.53 7.09
CA GLY A 162 -12.18 -13.83 7.62
C GLY A 162 -13.36 -13.71 6.66
N SER A 163 -13.28 -14.29 5.46
CA SER A 163 -14.32 -14.16 4.40
C SER A 163 -14.67 -12.70 4.09
N LEU A 164 -13.65 -11.80 4.04
CA LEU A 164 -13.85 -10.35 3.92
C LEU A 164 -13.97 -9.84 2.47
N TRP A 165 -13.74 -10.67 1.46
CA TRP A 165 -13.72 -10.18 0.07
C TRP A 165 -15.01 -9.50 -0.35
N GLY A 166 -16.16 -9.90 0.16
CA GLY A 166 -17.42 -9.19 -0.03
C GLY A 166 -17.47 -7.80 0.60
N SER A 167 -16.61 -7.53 1.57
CA SER A 167 -16.47 -6.25 2.26
C SER A 167 -15.38 -5.35 1.68
N VAL A 168 -14.56 -5.84 0.74
CA VAL A 168 -13.48 -5.07 0.10
C VAL A 168 -13.89 -4.69 -1.31
N ARG A 169 -14.11 -3.40 -1.55
CA ARG A 169 -14.47 -2.86 -2.87
C ARG A 169 -13.26 -2.78 -3.80
N LYS A 170 -12.19 -2.16 -3.34
CA LYS A 170 -10.91 -2.02 -4.03
C LYS A 170 -9.77 -2.47 -3.14
N PHE A 171 -8.81 -3.16 -3.73
CA PHE A 171 -7.60 -3.61 -3.06
C PHE A 171 -6.38 -3.14 -3.82
N ILE A 172 -5.54 -2.32 -3.19
CA ILE A 172 -4.28 -1.84 -3.75
C ILE A 172 -3.14 -2.48 -2.97
N GLY A 173 -2.38 -3.35 -3.61
CA GLY A 173 -1.19 -3.97 -3.05
C GLY A 173 0.08 -3.30 -3.57
N ILE A 174 0.89 -2.76 -2.68
CA ILE A 174 2.11 -2.03 -3.02
C ILE A 174 3.32 -2.83 -2.58
N SER A 175 4.19 -3.21 -3.50
CA SER A 175 5.42 -3.97 -3.26
C SER A 175 5.20 -5.20 -2.36
N GLY A 176 4.08 -5.91 -2.57
CA GLY A 176 3.70 -7.08 -1.77
C GLY A 176 4.47 -8.32 -2.18
N GLY A 177 4.78 -9.19 -1.22
CA GLY A 177 5.43 -10.48 -1.47
C GLY A 177 4.45 -11.61 -1.77
N LEU A 178 3.49 -11.40 -2.67
CA LEU A 178 2.39 -12.35 -2.96
C LEU A 178 2.89 -13.72 -3.43
N ARG A 179 4.02 -13.75 -4.15
CA ARG A 179 4.65 -14.97 -4.68
C ARG A 179 5.88 -15.40 -3.89
N GLY A 180 6.10 -14.83 -2.70
CA GLY A 180 7.26 -15.06 -1.87
C GLY A 180 8.44 -14.14 -2.21
N LEU A 181 9.53 -14.28 -1.48
CA LEU A 181 10.75 -13.51 -1.64
C LEU A 181 11.93 -14.45 -1.93
N ALA A 182 12.79 -14.08 -2.87
CA ALA A 182 13.98 -14.85 -3.21
C ALA A 182 14.93 -15.00 -1.99
N SER A 183 15.03 -13.95 -1.15
CA SER A 183 15.79 -14.02 0.11
C SER A 183 15.34 -15.15 1.02
N CYS A 184 14.06 -15.46 1.05
CA CYS A 184 13.53 -16.52 1.88
C CYS A 184 13.92 -17.93 1.41
N TYR A 185 14.23 -18.09 0.14
CA TYR A 185 14.81 -19.34 -0.34
C TYR A 185 16.14 -19.66 0.35
N TRP A 186 17.01 -18.67 0.46
CA TRP A 186 18.33 -18.82 1.07
C TRP A 186 18.26 -18.90 2.60
N ALA A 187 17.32 -18.16 3.21
CA ALA A 187 17.10 -18.24 4.65
C ALA A 187 16.55 -19.60 5.11
N GLY A 188 15.85 -20.30 4.22
CA GLY A 188 15.23 -21.58 4.52
C GLY A 188 13.84 -21.46 5.12
N TYR A 189 12.97 -22.40 4.76
CA TYR A 189 11.55 -22.39 5.08
C TYR A 189 11.23 -22.42 6.59
N ALA A 190 11.93 -23.24 7.36
CA ALA A 190 11.69 -23.43 8.80
C ALA A 190 12.81 -22.84 9.65
N ASN A 191 13.41 -21.74 9.20
CA ASN A 191 14.52 -21.12 9.92
C ASN A 191 14.00 -20.28 11.09
N PRO A 192 14.32 -20.61 12.35
CA PRO A 192 13.87 -19.87 13.53
C PRO A 192 14.44 -18.44 13.60
N ALA A 193 15.55 -18.16 12.91
CA ALA A 193 16.12 -16.81 12.83
C ALA A 193 15.45 -15.93 11.77
N ALA A 194 14.60 -16.52 10.91
CA ALA A 194 13.91 -15.81 9.85
C ALA A 194 12.47 -16.35 9.67
N THR A 195 11.69 -16.34 10.73
CA THR A 195 10.29 -16.84 10.72
C THR A 195 9.40 -16.12 9.72
N THR A 196 9.77 -14.92 9.31
CA THR A 196 9.09 -14.19 8.24
C THR A 196 9.05 -14.96 6.90
N CYS A 197 10.01 -15.86 6.68
CA CYS A 197 10.09 -16.64 5.45
C CYS A 197 9.13 -17.83 5.40
N GLY A 198 8.67 -18.33 6.54
CA GLY A 198 7.73 -19.45 6.57
C GLY A 198 7.47 -19.97 7.96
N SER A 199 6.48 -20.84 8.06
CA SER A 199 6.12 -21.48 9.29
C SER A 199 7.23 -22.43 9.76
N GLN A 200 7.41 -22.50 11.05
CA GLN A 200 8.22 -23.53 11.69
C GLN A 200 7.57 -24.93 11.59
N ASN A 201 6.32 -24.98 11.22
CA ASN A 201 5.57 -26.20 10.99
C ASN A 201 4.98 -26.19 9.56
N ILE A 202 5.58 -26.96 8.66
CA ILE A 202 5.16 -27.10 7.27
C ILE A 202 3.73 -27.63 7.10
N TYR A 203 3.18 -28.27 8.13
CA TYR A 203 1.84 -28.82 8.11
C TYR A 203 0.78 -27.85 8.61
N ASP A 204 1.19 -26.70 9.16
CA ASP A 204 0.25 -25.67 9.59
C ASP A 204 -0.22 -24.85 8.39
N ALA A 205 -1.44 -25.11 7.94
CA ALA A 205 -2.05 -24.43 6.81
C ALA A 205 -2.35 -22.94 7.06
N ASN A 206 -2.38 -22.52 8.33
CA ASN A 206 -2.73 -21.16 8.73
C ASN A 206 -1.50 -20.25 8.85
N ILE A 207 -0.32 -20.84 8.99
CA ILE A 207 0.94 -20.11 9.11
C ILE A 207 1.69 -20.21 7.81
N PHE A 208 1.84 -19.09 7.12
CA PHE A 208 2.64 -18.99 5.91
C PHE A 208 3.56 -17.77 5.97
N GLY A 209 4.61 -17.81 5.21
CA GLY A 209 5.60 -16.76 5.10
C GLY A 209 5.89 -16.39 3.67
N PHE A 210 7.04 -15.81 3.44
CA PHE A 210 7.48 -15.35 2.12
C PHE A 210 8.31 -16.39 1.33
N PHE A 211 8.24 -17.66 1.67
CA PHE A 211 8.97 -18.67 0.91
C PHE A 211 8.47 -18.74 -0.54
N PRO A 212 9.36 -18.75 -1.56
CA PRO A 212 8.96 -18.70 -2.96
C PRO A 212 8.22 -19.96 -3.41
N HIS A 213 7.15 -19.78 -4.14
CA HIS A 213 6.28 -20.87 -4.57
C HIS A 213 6.80 -21.67 -5.77
N LEU A 214 7.64 -21.09 -6.61
CA LEU A 214 8.18 -21.76 -7.80
C LEU A 214 9.39 -22.65 -7.51
N TYR A 215 9.72 -22.85 -6.24
CA TYR A 215 10.92 -23.54 -5.88
C TYR A 215 10.70 -25.06 -5.74
N PRO A 216 11.60 -25.93 -6.31
CA PRO A 216 11.51 -27.37 -6.13
C PRO A 216 11.58 -27.76 -4.65
N GLY A 217 10.64 -28.57 -4.18
CA GLY A 217 10.52 -28.95 -2.76
C GLY A 217 9.72 -27.99 -1.90
N TYR A 218 9.15 -26.98 -2.50
CA TYR A 218 8.24 -26.04 -1.88
C TYR A 218 7.00 -26.74 -1.28
N ASN A 219 6.54 -26.25 -0.13
CA ASN A 219 5.35 -26.77 0.51
C ASN A 219 4.08 -26.39 -0.26
N PRO A 220 3.30 -27.38 -0.78
CA PRO A 220 2.10 -27.11 -1.56
C PRO A 220 1.01 -26.34 -0.78
N LYS A 221 1.05 -26.37 0.56
CA LYS A 221 0.13 -25.58 1.40
C LYS A 221 0.41 -24.09 1.36
N MET A 222 1.56 -23.68 0.87
CA MET A 222 1.94 -22.27 0.75
C MET A 222 1.27 -21.54 -0.42
N GLY A 223 0.38 -22.18 -1.13
CA GLY A 223 -0.44 -21.56 -2.14
C GLY A 223 -0.33 -22.22 -3.51
N ASP A 224 -1.43 -22.72 -4.01
CA ASP A 224 -1.55 -23.18 -5.38
C ASP A 224 -1.41 -21.99 -6.33
N GLY A 225 -0.48 -22.08 -7.25
CA GLY A 225 -0.26 -21.08 -8.29
C GLY A 225 0.43 -19.81 -7.82
N GLY A 226 1.04 -19.84 -6.64
CA GLY A 226 2.10 -18.93 -6.32
C GLY A 226 1.79 -17.67 -5.57
N TYR A 227 0.59 -17.49 -5.13
CA TYR A 227 0.23 -16.42 -4.21
C TYR A 227 -0.94 -16.86 -3.35
N ARG A 228 -1.16 -16.11 -2.29
CA ARG A 228 -2.05 -16.50 -1.20
C ARG A 228 -3.50 -16.57 -1.64
N ASP A 229 -3.86 -15.70 -2.56
CA ASP A 229 -5.22 -15.64 -3.05
C ASP A 229 -5.28 -15.26 -4.52
N LYS A 230 -6.34 -15.66 -5.16
CA LYS A 230 -6.60 -15.38 -6.58
C LYS A 230 -7.70 -14.34 -6.71
N PRO A 231 -7.55 -13.33 -7.57
CA PRO A 231 -8.61 -12.36 -7.86
C PRO A 231 -9.88 -12.98 -8.43
N SER A 232 -9.76 -14.16 -9.05
CA SER A 232 -10.86 -14.84 -9.73
C SER A 232 -12.08 -15.04 -8.83
N GLY A 233 -13.26 -14.75 -9.37
CA GLY A 233 -14.53 -14.97 -8.67
C GLY A 233 -14.88 -13.93 -7.60
N LYS A 234 -14.02 -12.92 -7.38
CA LYS A 234 -14.26 -11.83 -6.42
C LYS A 234 -14.81 -10.58 -7.11
N ALA A 235 -15.73 -9.90 -6.43
CA ALA A 235 -16.24 -8.59 -6.89
C ALA A 235 -15.23 -7.46 -6.66
N THR A 236 -14.23 -7.68 -5.81
CA THR A 236 -13.15 -6.74 -5.51
C THR A 236 -12.37 -6.37 -6.77
N GLN A 237 -12.11 -5.07 -6.96
CA GLN A 237 -11.18 -4.59 -7.99
C GLN A 237 -9.76 -4.55 -7.43
N PHE A 238 -8.83 -5.19 -8.12
CA PHE A 238 -7.45 -5.32 -7.70
C PHE A 238 -6.53 -4.39 -8.48
N TYR A 239 -5.60 -3.81 -7.77
CA TYR A 239 -4.51 -2.98 -8.29
C TYR A 239 -3.21 -3.38 -7.61
N THR A 240 -2.10 -3.37 -8.34
CA THR A 240 -0.77 -3.53 -7.75
C THR A 240 0.18 -2.44 -8.21
N LEU A 241 1.06 -2.03 -7.29
CA LEU A 241 2.22 -1.18 -7.55
C LEU A 241 3.47 -1.96 -7.15
N ARG A 242 4.53 -1.85 -7.93
CA ARG A 242 5.83 -2.45 -7.63
C ARG A 242 6.96 -1.50 -8.04
N ALA A 243 8.10 -1.61 -7.39
CA ALA A 243 9.30 -0.86 -7.74
C ALA A 243 10.22 -1.62 -8.71
N GLY A 244 9.81 -2.78 -9.21
CA GLY A 244 10.57 -3.57 -10.18
C GLY A 244 11.96 -3.94 -9.65
N TYR A 245 12.99 -3.68 -10.45
CA TYR A 245 14.36 -3.98 -10.09
C TYR A 245 14.94 -3.06 -9.02
N ASN A 246 14.30 -1.94 -8.73
CA ASN A 246 14.69 -1.02 -7.67
C ASN A 246 14.11 -1.41 -6.29
N ASP A 247 13.34 -2.49 -6.22
CA ASP A 247 12.79 -2.96 -4.95
C ASP A 247 13.87 -3.73 -4.17
N GLN A 248 14.58 -3.06 -3.29
CA GLN A 248 15.68 -3.63 -2.51
C GLN A 248 15.25 -4.76 -1.57
N ILE A 249 13.95 -4.89 -1.28
CA ILE A 249 13.41 -5.99 -0.49
C ILE A 249 13.04 -7.18 -1.40
N ALA A 250 12.27 -6.94 -2.46
CA ALA A 250 11.81 -8.00 -3.34
C ALA A 250 12.95 -8.55 -4.22
N CYS A 251 13.94 -7.71 -4.53
CA CYS A 251 15.09 -8.07 -5.38
C CYS A 251 16.38 -8.38 -4.62
N SER A 252 16.33 -8.42 -3.31
CA SER A 252 17.51 -8.36 -2.44
C SER A 252 18.48 -9.53 -2.55
N THR A 253 18.13 -10.63 -3.19
CA THR A 253 19.03 -11.79 -3.23
C THR A 253 19.22 -12.41 -4.60
N THR A 254 18.19 -12.74 -5.30
CA THR A 254 18.26 -13.10 -6.72
C THR A 254 16.85 -13.04 -7.30
N SER A 255 16.72 -12.58 -8.49
CA SER A 255 15.46 -12.58 -9.22
C SER A 255 15.16 -13.91 -9.91
N SER A 256 16.09 -14.85 -9.87
CA SER A 256 16.00 -16.10 -10.67
C SER A 256 14.76 -16.92 -10.38
N TYR A 257 14.21 -16.80 -9.17
CA TYR A 257 13.09 -17.65 -8.73
C TYR A 257 11.75 -16.92 -8.69
N THR A 258 11.72 -15.64 -8.44
CA THR A 258 10.48 -14.90 -8.26
C THR A 258 10.28 -13.82 -9.32
N GLY A 259 11.30 -13.51 -10.12
CA GLY A 259 11.28 -12.31 -10.93
C GLY A 259 11.26 -11.05 -10.06
N CYS A 260 12.25 -10.19 -10.23
CA CYS A 260 12.39 -8.99 -9.42
C CYS A 260 11.15 -8.09 -9.57
N GLY A 261 10.45 -7.86 -8.48
CA GLY A 261 9.18 -7.13 -8.47
C GLY A 261 7.96 -7.92 -8.96
N ASP A 262 8.13 -9.04 -9.63
CA ASP A 262 7.00 -9.89 -10.07
C ASP A 262 6.30 -10.57 -8.90
N THR A 263 6.96 -10.69 -7.75
CA THR A 263 6.34 -11.16 -6.53
C THR A 263 5.13 -10.32 -6.09
N ALA A 264 5.07 -9.05 -6.50
CA ALA A 264 3.96 -8.15 -6.19
C ALA A 264 2.79 -8.26 -7.19
N LYS A 265 2.91 -9.09 -8.24
CA LYS A 265 1.89 -9.21 -9.29
C LYS A 265 0.86 -10.30 -8.95
N LEU A 266 -0.33 -10.06 -9.44
CA LEU A 266 -1.41 -11.03 -9.51
C LEU A 266 -1.50 -11.62 -10.92
N ASP A 267 -2.20 -12.74 -11.08
CA ASP A 267 -2.58 -13.23 -12.41
C ASP A 267 -3.54 -12.25 -13.10
N ALA A 268 -3.53 -12.26 -14.41
CA ALA A 268 -4.40 -11.41 -15.22
C ALA A 268 -5.85 -11.92 -15.19
N TYR A 269 -6.70 -11.19 -14.47
CA TYR A 269 -8.15 -11.38 -14.46
C TYR A 269 -8.87 -10.07 -14.77
N THR A 270 -10.12 -10.13 -15.16
CA THR A 270 -10.92 -8.94 -15.54
C THR A 270 -11.11 -7.93 -14.42
N ASN A 271 -11.03 -8.35 -13.18
CA ASN A 271 -11.11 -7.51 -12.00
C ASN A 271 -9.73 -7.00 -11.51
N VAL A 272 -8.62 -7.42 -12.13
CA VAL A 272 -7.30 -6.81 -11.95
C VAL A 272 -7.19 -5.64 -12.92
N LYS A 273 -7.26 -4.42 -12.41
CA LYS A 273 -7.42 -3.20 -13.21
C LYS A 273 -6.10 -2.57 -13.65
N ALA A 274 -5.08 -2.65 -12.81
CA ALA A 274 -3.74 -2.17 -13.13
C ALA A 274 -2.68 -2.94 -12.31
N GLN A 275 -1.51 -3.16 -12.91
CA GLN A 275 -0.36 -3.79 -12.27
C GLN A 275 0.90 -3.01 -12.65
N LEU A 276 1.13 -1.88 -11.97
CA LEU A 276 2.08 -0.86 -12.41
C LEU A 276 3.47 -1.09 -11.82
N ASN A 277 4.48 -0.85 -12.64
CA ASN A 277 5.87 -0.72 -12.23
C ASN A 277 6.24 0.78 -12.18
N VAL A 278 6.58 1.26 -11.01
CA VAL A 278 6.97 2.66 -10.74
C VAL A 278 8.47 2.80 -10.49
N GLY A 279 9.23 1.71 -10.59
CA GLY A 279 10.68 1.72 -10.52
C GLY A 279 11.32 2.17 -11.82
N ARG A 280 12.54 1.72 -12.12
CA ARG A 280 13.31 2.09 -13.33
C ARG A 280 12.73 1.63 -14.67
N GLY A 281 11.54 1.09 -14.69
CA GLY A 281 10.93 0.57 -15.91
C GLY A 281 11.36 -0.88 -16.22
N SER A 282 10.84 -1.40 -17.34
CA SER A 282 11.02 -2.80 -17.73
C SER A 282 12.41 -3.16 -18.26
N THR A 283 13.25 -2.17 -18.48
CA THR A 283 14.59 -2.32 -19.11
C THR A 283 15.74 -2.35 -18.12
N ALA A 284 15.50 -2.14 -16.84
CA ALA A 284 16.55 -2.27 -15.84
C ALA A 284 17.01 -3.73 -15.78
N THR A 285 18.24 -3.95 -16.19
CA THR A 285 18.91 -5.27 -16.19
C THR A 285 19.74 -5.48 -14.94
N GLN A 286 19.83 -4.47 -14.11
CA GLN A 286 20.68 -4.46 -12.93
C GLN A 286 19.80 -4.50 -11.70
N TYR A 287 20.08 -5.43 -10.82
CA TYR A 287 19.45 -5.52 -9.50
C TYR A 287 20.07 -4.47 -8.60
N ASP A 288 19.24 -3.79 -7.85
CA ASP A 288 19.71 -2.95 -6.78
C ASP A 288 19.95 -3.82 -5.55
N TYR A 289 21.21 -3.93 -5.17
CA TYR A 289 21.65 -4.62 -3.96
C TYR A 289 22.08 -3.63 -2.88
N ASP A 290 21.83 -2.35 -3.08
CA ASP A 290 22.23 -1.34 -2.11
C ASP A 290 21.26 -1.32 -0.93
N PHE A 291 21.60 -2.13 0.07
CA PHE A 291 20.91 -2.14 1.36
C PHE A 291 21.25 -0.93 2.24
N THR A 292 22.12 -0.03 1.80
CA THR A 292 22.50 1.14 2.61
C THR A 292 21.51 2.28 2.45
N ASP A 293 20.72 2.29 1.38
CA ASP A 293 19.74 3.33 1.10
C ASP A 293 18.35 3.04 1.71
N TRP A 294 18.31 2.83 3.02
CA TRP A 294 17.09 2.61 3.80
C TRP A 294 16.38 3.90 4.19
N THR A 295 16.54 4.96 3.44
CA THR A 295 15.88 6.22 3.70
C THR A 295 14.40 6.16 3.33
N ILE A 296 13.62 5.50 4.20
CA ILE A 296 12.16 5.33 4.05
C ILE A 296 11.39 6.65 3.99
N TYR A 297 12.02 7.75 4.35
CA TYR A 297 11.38 9.06 4.49
C TYR A 297 11.86 10.10 3.50
N ASN A 298 12.84 9.80 2.70
CA ASN A 298 13.22 10.68 1.62
C ASN A 298 12.38 10.36 0.39
N THR A 299 12.34 11.28 -0.54
CA THR A 299 11.96 10.95 -1.91
C THR A 299 12.76 9.79 -2.41
N GLY A 300 13.89 9.57 -1.78
CA GLY A 300 14.67 8.40 -1.90
C GLY A 300 13.87 7.15 -1.63
N GLY A 301 13.50 6.92 -0.45
CA GLY A 301 12.79 5.71 -0.07
C GLY A 301 13.49 4.46 -0.52
N GLY A 302 14.80 4.45 -0.51
CA GLY A 302 15.57 3.30 -0.80
C GLY A 302 16.39 3.36 -2.09
N ASP A 303 16.34 4.43 -2.87
CA ASP A 303 17.05 4.45 -4.11
C ASP A 303 17.42 5.88 -4.52
N SER A 304 18.70 6.17 -4.69
CA SER A 304 19.17 7.46 -5.18
C SER A 304 18.75 7.71 -6.62
N ASP A 305 18.44 6.67 -7.37
CA ASP A 305 18.24 6.71 -8.82
C ASP A 305 16.82 6.33 -9.26
N GLY A 306 15.89 6.13 -8.34
CA GLY A 306 14.54 5.77 -8.71
C GLY A 306 13.58 5.57 -7.53
N VAL A 307 12.52 4.82 -7.78
CA VAL A 307 11.49 4.50 -6.81
C VAL A 307 11.71 3.08 -6.31
N GLY A 308 12.28 2.95 -5.11
CA GLY A 308 12.50 1.69 -4.41
C GLY A 308 11.29 1.22 -3.61
N HIS A 309 11.50 0.23 -2.75
CA HIS A 309 10.45 -0.43 -1.96
C HIS A 309 9.56 0.53 -1.17
N PHE A 310 10.18 1.47 -0.47
CA PHE A 310 9.46 2.42 0.40
C PHE A 310 8.86 3.58 -0.39
N ARG A 311 9.56 4.07 -1.42
CA ARG A 311 9.04 5.12 -2.31
C ARG A 311 7.82 4.65 -3.10
N ALA A 312 7.74 3.38 -3.46
CA ALA A 312 6.56 2.81 -4.09
C ALA A 312 5.29 3.02 -3.25
N LYS A 313 5.42 3.12 -1.92
CA LYS A 313 4.35 3.54 -1.03
C LYS A 313 4.27 5.07 -0.93
N ASN A 314 5.37 5.71 -0.53
CA ASN A 314 5.35 7.09 -0.06
C ASN A 314 5.21 8.12 -1.19
N ASN A 315 5.76 7.83 -2.38
CA ASN A 315 5.83 8.81 -3.48
C ASN A 315 4.79 8.56 -4.59
N THR A 316 3.91 7.59 -4.42
CA THR A 316 2.89 7.26 -5.42
C THR A 316 1.47 7.62 -4.98
N GLY A 317 1.34 8.57 -4.05
CA GLY A 317 0.05 9.00 -3.52
C GLY A 317 -0.95 9.38 -4.60
N VAL A 318 -0.51 10.09 -5.64
CA VAL A 318 -1.34 10.47 -6.78
C VAL A 318 -1.88 9.25 -7.55
N ILE A 319 -1.06 8.21 -7.74
CA ILE A 319 -1.50 6.97 -8.41
C ILE A 319 -2.51 6.24 -7.52
N GLN A 320 -2.22 6.12 -6.23
CA GLN A 320 -3.11 5.48 -5.26
C GLN A 320 -4.46 6.22 -5.18
N ARG A 321 -4.43 7.56 -5.16
CA ARG A 321 -5.63 8.40 -5.26
C ARG A 321 -6.42 8.11 -6.54
N ASN A 322 -5.77 8.05 -7.70
CA ASN A 322 -6.44 7.77 -8.97
C ASN A 322 -7.08 6.36 -8.99
N MET A 323 -6.40 5.35 -8.43
CA MET A 323 -6.96 4.01 -8.29
C MET A 323 -8.18 3.99 -7.38
N ILE A 324 -8.16 4.73 -6.28
CA ILE A 324 -9.26 4.78 -5.30
C ILE A 324 -10.45 5.57 -5.83
N THR A 325 -10.22 6.78 -6.34
CA THR A 325 -11.28 7.71 -6.72
C THR A 325 -11.84 7.44 -8.10
N GLY A 326 -11.01 6.94 -9.01
CA GLY A 326 -11.34 6.74 -10.41
C GLY A 326 -11.76 5.32 -10.77
N THR A 327 -11.90 5.12 -12.07
CA THR A 327 -12.10 3.82 -12.73
C THR A 327 -10.93 3.52 -13.67
N CYS A 328 -9.77 4.05 -13.37
CA CYS A 328 -8.59 3.91 -14.21
C CYS A 328 -8.15 2.46 -14.38
N THR A 329 -7.53 2.16 -15.51
CA THR A 329 -6.97 0.85 -15.84
C THR A 329 -5.56 1.00 -16.42
N GLY A 330 -4.70 0.02 -16.16
CA GLY A 330 -3.32 0.02 -16.65
C GLY A 330 -2.63 1.35 -16.37
N THR A 331 -1.79 1.79 -17.31
CA THR A 331 -1.03 3.06 -17.20
C THR A 331 -1.90 4.32 -17.15
N GLY A 332 -3.19 4.24 -17.46
CA GLY A 332 -4.11 5.34 -17.24
C GLY A 332 -4.22 5.78 -15.78
N CYS A 333 -3.85 4.91 -14.82
CA CYS A 333 -3.79 5.28 -13.41
C CYS A 333 -2.59 6.18 -13.07
N CYS A 334 -1.61 6.29 -13.98
CA CYS A 334 -0.40 7.10 -13.79
C CYS A 334 -0.60 8.58 -14.17
N SER A 335 -1.79 8.99 -14.55
CA SER A 335 -2.04 10.41 -14.86
C SER A 335 -1.58 11.30 -13.69
N GLU A 336 -0.94 12.40 -14.02
CA GLU A 336 -0.34 13.35 -13.06
C GLU A 336 0.88 12.80 -12.27
N TYR A 337 1.31 11.55 -12.52
CA TYR A 337 2.52 11.02 -11.90
C TYR A 337 3.75 11.45 -12.70
N GLY A 338 4.68 12.15 -12.05
CA GLY A 338 5.81 12.81 -12.71
C GLY A 338 6.99 11.90 -13.04
N TYR A 339 6.89 10.60 -12.73
CA TYR A 339 7.99 9.64 -12.93
C TYR A 339 7.56 8.50 -13.86
N ALA A 340 8.51 7.63 -14.21
CA ALA A 340 8.23 6.46 -15.03
C ALA A 340 7.17 5.56 -14.37
N CYS A 341 6.19 5.16 -15.18
CA CYS A 341 5.12 4.28 -14.76
C CYS A 341 4.72 3.41 -15.95
N VAL A 342 4.92 2.11 -15.85
CA VAL A 342 4.62 1.11 -16.90
C VAL A 342 3.83 -0.05 -16.31
N ASN A 343 3.20 -0.86 -17.18
CA ASN A 343 2.52 -2.11 -16.77
C ASN A 343 3.53 -3.23 -16.47
#